data_440a3da796c017d950867729bead910b
#
_entry.id   440a3da796c017d950867729bead910b
#
_cell.length_a   1.000
_cell.length_b   1.000
_cell.length_c   1.000
_cell.angle_alpha   90.00
_cell.angle_beta   90.00
_cell.angle_gamma   90.00
#
_symmetry.space_group_name_H-M   'P 1'
#
loop_
_entity.id
_entity.type
_entity.pdbx_description
1 polymer ?
#
loop_
_entity_poly.entity_id
_entity_poly.type
_entity_poly.pdbx_seq_one_letter_code
_entity_poly.pdbx_strand_id
1 'polypeptide(L)'
;LYEKEKAEAGLFMNEVALNKVVLACEEFAAYDDISEHLLYASFQERLLAFCEEYHTLSEEECRAYLEKNTTILEQELLPAYLALAENLTLLSPLCNKDYSGLCSYESGKEYYLALIKRNTGSYRSIQNIKEMLFADFEASYLNLISLVSTYPQLTETDCLYEFDNVFPLTDAEDILEQLKSSMIANFPPLLASPNVEVKKVSESLKDYCAPAFYLTVPMDDYEDNVIYLNDANSLEGLELYTTLAHEGFPGHLYQTVYFHNQNDTSVRNYNALLRNTLYFGGYTEGYALYVESLSYDYAISLCSDAGVTDARIICETLKNEWKMQISLYCLLDIAIHYDGATYEQVKTLLNKFGILEEESTEAIYQYLLEEPTTYLKYYLGYLEIENLKQISKGVWAEDYSDLAFHTFLLKTGPCNFKRLEDELLEGE
;
A
#
# COMPACT_ATOMS: atom_id res chain seq x y z
N LEU A 1 19.32 -7.39 21.81
CA LEU A 1 18.90 -7.24 23.22
C LEU A 1 17.38 -7.23 23.34
N TYR A 2 16.69 -6.33 22.65
CA TYR A 2 15.24 -6.16 22.75
C TYR A 2 14.45 -7.43 22.32
N GLU A 3 14.81 -8.07 21.20
CA GLU A 3 14.16 -9.30 20.76
C GLU A 3 14.39 -10.48 21.75
N LYS A 4 15.55 -10.51 22.40
CA LYS A 4 15.80 -11.47 23.47
C LYS A 4 14.91 -11.26 24.69
N GLU A 5 14.73 -10.00 25.11
CA GLU A 5 13.82 -9.64 26.21
C GLU A 5 12.37 -10.01 25.87
N LYS A 6 11.92 -9.76 24.64
CA LYS A 6 10.60 -10.20 24.15
C LYS A 6 10.46 -11.72 24.17
N ALA A 7 11.49 -12.43 23.71
CA ALA A 7 11.48 -13.88 23.67
C ALA A 7 11.40 -14.48 25.09
N GLU A 8 12.19 -13.97 26.04
CA GLU A 8 12.15 -14.35 27.45
C GLU A 8 10.82 -14.03 28.13
N ALA A 9 10.10 -13.01 27.64
CA ALA A 9 8.75 -12.66 28.12
C ALA A 9 7.62 -13.44 27.43
N GLY A 10 7.93 -14.38 26.51
CA GLY A 10 6.95 -15.13 25.74
C GLY A 10 6.22 -14.30 24.66
N LEU A 11 6.79 -13.16 24.25
CA LEU A 11 6.25 -12.24 23.24
C LEU A 11 7.03 -12.29 21.93
N PHE A 12 7.71 -13.41 21.66
CA PHE A 12 8.50 -13.57 20.45
C PHE A 12 7.65 -14.08 19.29
N MET A 13 8.15 -13.85 18.07
CA MET A 13 7.50 -14.30 16.84
C MET A 13 7.37 -15.82 16.76
N ASN A 14 6.53 -16.32 15.89
CA ASN A 14 6.45 -17.74 15.58
C ASN A 14 7.66 -18.19 14.73
N GLU A 15 7.83 -19.51 14.59
CA GLU A 15 8.97 -20.11 13.90
C GLU A 15 9.00 -19.76 12.38
N VAL A 16 7.81 -19.64 11.75
CA VAL A 16 7.69 -19.30 10.32
C VAL A 16 8.18 -17.88 10.06
N ALA A 17 7.73 -16.92 10.86
CA ALA A 17 8.17 -15.53 10.77
C ALA A 17 9.67 -15.39 11.05
N LEU A 18 10.18 -16.11 12.07
CA LEU A 18 11.61 -16.13 12.39
C LEU A 18 12.44 -16.60 11.20
N ASN A 19 12.06 -17.71 10.58
CA ASN A 19 12.80 -18.29 9.46
C ASN A 19 12.80 -17.35 8.25
N LYS A 20 11.71 -16.66 7.95
CA LYS A 20 11.63 -15.64 6.89
C LYS A 20 12.61 -14.48 7.15
N VAL A 21 12.63 -13.95 8.38
CA VAL A 21 13.53 -12.84 8.74
C VAL A 21 15.01 -13.26 8.69
N VAL A 22 15.32 -14.46 9.16
CA VAL A 22 16.69 -15.01 9.10
C VAL A 22 17.13 -15.16 7.65
N LEU A 23 16.30 -15.81 6.82
CA LEU A 23 16.58 -15.97 5.39
C LEU A 23 16.78 -14.63 4.68
N ALA A 24 15.91 -13.66 4.90
CA ALA A 24 16.03 -12.33 4.31
C ALA A 24 17.34 -11.62 4.72
N CYS A 25 17.81 -11.79 5.97
CA CYS A 25 19.09 -11.24 6.42
C CYS A 25 20.27 -11.93 5.73
N GLU A 26 20.22 -13.26 5.56
CA GLU A 26 21.27 -14.05 4.92
C GLU A 26 21.35 -13.72 3.42
N GLU A 27 20.23 -13.67 2.72
CA GLU A 27 20.16 -13.34 1.30
C GLU A 27 20.60 -11.90 1.03
N PHE A 28 20.18 -10.93 1.86
CA PHE A 28 20.64 -9.55 1.73
C PHE A 28 22.14 -9.40 1.95
N ALA A 29 22.73 -10.20 2.83
CA ALA A 29 24.17 -10.16 3.09
C ALA A 29 25.00 -11.02 2.11
N ALA A 30 24.38 -11.82 1.26
CA ALA A 30 25.04 -12.66 0.29
C ALA A 30 25.53 -11.85 -0.93
N TYR A 31 26.75 -12.08 -1.38
CA TYR A 31 27.29 -11.54 -2.62
C TYR A 31 28.47 -12.39 -3.11
N ASP A 32 28.61 -12.49 -4.42
CA ASP A 32 29.81 -13.07 -5.05
C ASP A 32 30.85 -11.98 -5.34
N ASP A 33 30.41 -10.84 -5.85
CA ASP A 33 31.20 -9.63 -6.07
C ASP A 33 30.49 -8.44 -5.43
N ILE A 34 31.14 -7.75 -4.51
CA ILE A 34 30.57 -6.60 -3.79
C ILE A 34 30.13 -5.48 -4.75
N SER A 35 30.74 -5.37 -5.92
CA SER A 35 30.38 -4.38 -6.92
C SER A 35 28.98 -4.59 -7.52
N GLU A 36 28.45 -5.80 -7.44
CA GLU A 36 27.10 -6.16 -7.90
C GLU A 36 26.05 -5.98 -6.78
N HIS A 37 26.52 -5.82 -5.54
CA HIS A 37 25.61 -5.62 -4.41
C HIS A 37 24.85 -4.29 -4.54
N LEU A 38 23.54 -4.33 -4.34
CA LEU A 38 22.64 -3.18 -4.49
C LEU A 38 23.17 -1.89 -3.85
N LEU A 39 23.67 -1.98 -2.60
CA LEU A 39 24.14 -0.79 -1.87
C LEU A 39 25.44 -0.22 -2.47
N TYR A 40 26.29 -1.06 -3.05
CA TYR A 40 27.46 -0.59 -3.76
C TYR A 40 27.06 0.07 -5.07
N ALA A 41 26.28 -0.63 -5.89
CA ALA A 41 25.87 -0.16 -7.21
C ALA A 41 25.10 1.17 -7.13
N SER A 42 24.12 1.28 -6.23
CA SER A 42 23.35 2.52 -6.04
C SER A 42 24.20 3.68 -5.49
N PHE A 43 25.15 3.40 -4.59
CA PHE A 43 26.08 4.43 -4.12
C PHE A 43 27.00 4.91 -5.24
N GLN A 44 27.54 3.99 -6.05
CA GLN A 44 28.39 4.31 -7.18
C GLN A 44 27.65 5.20 -8.21
N GLU A 45 26.42 4.81 -8.58
CA GLU A 45 25.59 5.57 -9.52
C GLU A 45 25.38 7.02 -9.02
N ARG A 46 24.95 7.17 -7.77
CA ARG A 46 24.73 8.49 -7.16
C ARG A 46 25.98 9.32 -7.02
N LEU A 47 27.11 8.68 -6.68
CA LEU A 47 28.39 9.38 -6.60
C LEU A 47 28.84 9.88 -7.96
N LEU A 48 28.70 9.08 -9.02
CA LEU A 48 29.04 9.48 -10.39
C LEU A 48 28.15 10.62 -10.88
N ALA A 49 26.84 10.52 -10.67
CA ALA A 49 25.88 11.58 -11.01
C ALA A 49 26.24 12.89 -10.28
N PHE A 50 26.54 12.84 -8.99
CA PHE A 50 26.99 13.98 -8.22
C PHE A 50 28.30 14.59 -8.77
N CYS A 51 29.26 13.76 -9.14
CA CYS A 51 30.52 14.23 -9.71
C CYS A 51 30.30 14.92 -11.07
N GLU A 52 29.39 14.41 -11.89
CA GLU A 52 29.05 15.00 -13.19
C GLU A 52 28.31 16.34 -13.05
N GLU A 53 27.36 16.43 -12.12
CA GLU A 53 26.54 17.62 -11.92
C GLU A 53 27.33 18.78 -11.29
N TYR A 54 28.06 18.50 -10.22
CA TYR A 54 28.69 19.56 -9.41
C TYR A 54 30.16 19.78 -9.70
N HIS A 55 30.86 18.85 -10.36
CA HIS A 55 32.30 18.92 -10.67
C HIS A 55 33.20 19.32 -9.49
N THR A 56 32.79 18.93 -8.26
CA THR A 56 33.42 19.33 -6.99
C THR A 56 34.43 18.34 -6.48
N LEU A 57 34.38 17.08 -6.94
CA LEU A 57 35.25 16.00 -6.51
C LEU A 57 36.22 15.62 -7.64
N SER A 58 37.48 15.36 -7.27
CA SER A 58 38.46 14.77 -8.17
C SER A 58 38.22 13.26 -8.34
N GLU A 59 38.76 12.65 -9.39
CA GLU A 59 38.68 11.19 -9.60
C GLU A 59 39.30 10.40 -8.42
N GLU A 60 40.32 10.94 -7.76
CA GLU A 60 40.95 10.32 -6.60
C GLU A 60 40.01 10.33 -5.39
N GLU A 61 39.31 11.43 -5.17
CA GLU A 61 38.29 11.52 -4.09
C GLU A 61 37.10 10.62 -4.36
N CYS A 62 36.58 10.57 -5.60
CA CYS A 62 35.50 9.64 -5.97
C CYS A 62 35.92 8.20 -5.71
N ARG A 63 37.14 7.81 -6.08
CA ARG A 63 37.68 6.47 -5.81
C ARG A 63 37.79 6.19 -4.31
N ALA A 64 38.27 7.14 -3.53
CA ALA A 64 38.39 7.02 -2.07
C ALA A 64 36.99 6.83 -1.41
N TYR A 65 35.94 7.49 -1.92
CA TYR A 65 34.57 7.26 -1.44
C TYR A 65 34.06 5.84 -1.76
N LEU A 66 34.34 5.33 -2.96
CA LEU A 66 33.98 3.95 -3.33
C LEU A 66 34.72 2.93 -2.47
N GLU A 67 36.03 3.09 -2.26
CA GLU A 67 36.81 2.21 -1.39
C GLU A 67 36.30 2.23 0.05
N LYS A 68 35.93 3.41 0.55
CA LYS A 68 35.33 3.55 1.88
C LYS A 68 33.97 2.86 1.95
N ASN A 69 33.12 3.00 0.93
CA ASN A 69 31.83 2.33 0.84
C ASN A 69 32.03 0.82 0.88
N THR A 70 32.91 0.27 0.04
CA THR A 70 33.28 -1.16 0.05
C THR A 70 33.69 -1.63 1.45
N THR A 71 34.57 -0.88 2.09
CA THR A 71 35.07 -1.24 3.45
C THR A 71 33.91 -1.28 4.46
N ILE A 72 32.99 -0.33 4.43
CA ILE A 72 31.82 -0.29 5.34
C ILE A 72 30.89 -1.47 5.05
N LEU A 73 30.62 -1.76 3.77
CA LEU A 73 29.78 -2.88 3.40
C LEU A 73 30.36 -4.21 3.87
N GLU A 74 31.61 -4.51 3.51
CA GLU A 74 32.25 -5.80 3.78
C GLU A 74 32.62 -6.01 5.26
N GLN A 75 32.96 -4.96 5.99
CA GLN A 75 33.48 -5.10 7.35
C GLN A 75 32.51 -4.74 8.45
N GLU A 76 31.45 -3.99 8.14
CA GLU A 76 30.51 -3.51 9.15
C GLU A 76 29.08 -3.91 8.84
N LEU A 77 28.51 -3.48 7.72
CA LEU A 77 27.09 -3.59 7.46
C LEU A 77 26.63 -5.02 7.18
N LEU A 78 27.20 -5.68 6.17
CA LEU A 78 26.79 -7.04 5.80
C LEU A 78 27.09 -8.06 6.91
N PRO A 79 28.27 -8.00 7.59
CA PRO A 79 28.48 -8.81 8.79
C PRO A 79 27.49 -8.57 9.92
N ALA A 80 26.96 -7.35 10.07
CA ALA A 80 25.93 -7.07 11.07
C ALA A 80 24.60 -7.78 10.77
N TYR A 81 24.19 -7.90 9.49
CA TYR A 81 23.02 -8.68 9.09
C TYR A 81 23.22 -10.18 9.35
N LEU A 82 24.39 -10.72 9.04
CA LEU A 82 24.71 -12.13 9.36
C LEU A 82 24.71 -12.38 10.87
N ALA A 83 25.29 -11.47 11.66
CA ALA A 83 25.25 -11.56 13.11
C ALA A 83 23.82 -11.43 13.66
N LEU A 84 22.95 -10.64 13.02
CA LEU A 84 21.52 -10.56 13.36
C LEU A 84 20.84 -11.90 13.11
N ALA A 85 21.02 -12.50 11.92
CA ALA A 85 20.46 -13.79 11.57
C ALA A 85 20.90 -14.89 12.57
N GLU A 86 22.21 -14.96 12.89
CA GLU A 86 22.73 -15.89 13.87
C GLU A 86 22.11 -15.71 15.26
N ASN A 87 22.04 -14.46 15.74
CA ASN A 87 21.45 -14.16 17.06
C ASN A 87 19.95 -14.45 17.12
N LEU A 88 19.21 -14.21 16.04
CA LEU A 88 17.79 -14.55 15.95
C LEU A 88 17.59 -16.07 15.94
N THR A 89 18.42 -16.81 15.19
CA THR A 89 18.37 -18.27 15.16
C THR A 89 18.60 -18.89 16.55
N LEU A 90 19.46 -18.29 17.38
CA LEU A 90 19.64 -18.73 18.78
C LEU A 90 18.38 -18.57 19.63
N LEU A 91 17.44 -17.73 19.24
CA LEU A 91 16.16 -17.53 19.92
C LEU A 91 15.05 -18.50 19.44
N SER A 92 15.29 -19.30 18.39
CA SER A 92 14.31 -20.26 17.85
C SER A 92 13.64 -21.16 18.92
N PRO A 93 14.34 -21.66 19.96
CA PRO A 93 13.69 -22.44 21.00
C PRO A 93 12.63 -21.68 21.82
N LEU A 94 12.64 -20.33 21.75
CA LEU A 94 11.72 -19.45 22.46
C LEU A 94 10.59 -18.95 21.55
N CYS A 95 10.50 -19.41 20.31
CA CYS A 95 9.38 -19.08 19.42
C CYS A 95 8.06 -19.46 20.04
N ASN A 96 7.06 -18.57 19.88
CA ASN A 96 5.72 -18.84 20.35
C ASN A 96 5.01 -19.83 19.42
N LYS A 97 5.00 -21.11 19.83
CA LYS A 97 4.39 -22.21 19.05
C LYS A 97 2.86 -22.20 19.08
N ASP A 98 2.29 -21.55 20.09
CA ASP A 98 0.85 -21.49 20.31
C ASP A 98 0.25 -20.15 19.86
N TYR A 99 1.04 -19.31 19.16
CA TYR A 99 0.57 -18.02 18.69
C TYR A 99 -0.53 -18.19 17.64
N SER A 100 -1.71 -17.71 17.97
CA SER A 100 -2.91 -17.79 17.14
C SER A 100 -3.60 -16.43 16.98
N GLY A 101 -2.83 -15.37 17.06
CA GLY A 101 -3.29 -13.99 17.00
C GLY A 101 -3.09 -13.24 18.30
N LEU A 102 -3.19 -11.90 18.23
CA LEU A 102 -2.95 -11.03 19.39
C LEU A 102 -3.86 -11.36 20.58
N CYS A 103 -5.09 -11.79 20.33
CA CYS A 103 -6.04 -12.19 21.39
C CYS A 103 -5.56 -13.34 22.27
N SER A 104 -4.51 -14.07 21.89
CA SER A 104 -3.90 -15.12 22.70
C SER A 104 -3.09 -14.58 23.88
N TYR A 105 -2.74 -13.29 23.87
CA TYR A 105 -2.05 -12.62 24.98
C TYR A 105 -3.04 -12.00 25.98
N GLU A 106 -2.64 -11.82 27.23
CA GLU A 106 -3.47 -11.29 28.33
C GLU A 106 -4.14 -9.94 28.01
N SER A 107 -3.39 -8.99 27.38
CA SER A 107 -3.91 -7.69 26.94
C SER A 107 -3.94 -7.56 25.41
N GLY A 108 -4.01 -8.68 24.70
CA GLY A 108 -3.85 -8.71 23.26
C GLY A 108 -5.01 -8.05 22.52
N LYS A 109 -6.23 -8.16 23.03
CA LYS A 109 -7.40 -7.49 22.42
C LYS A 109 -7.33 -5.99 22.55
N GLU A 110 -6.95 -5.48 23.71
CA GLU A 110 -6.75 -4.06 23.94
C GLU A 110 -5.62 -3.50 23.07
N TYR A 111 -4.54 -4.25 22.93
CA TYR A 111 -3.44 -3.90 22.05
C TYR A 111 -3.89 -3.88 20.59
N TYR A 112 -4.66 -4.87 20.13
CA TYR A 112 -5.19 -4.90 18.77
C TYR A 112 -6.10 -3.71 18.49
N LEU A 113 -6.99 -3.33 19.41
CA LEU A 113 -7.82 -2.13 19.28
C LEU A 113 -6.98 -0.84 19.21
N ALA A 114 -5.86 -0.79 19.94
CA ALA A 114 -4.93 0.33 19.87
C ALA A 114 -4.20 0.36 18.51
N LEU A 115 -3.83 -0.80 17.95
CA LEU A 115 -3.25 -0.91 16.60
C LEU A 115 -4.24 -0.45 15.52
N ILE A 116 -5.49 -0.91 15.56
CA ILE A 116 -6.52 -0.44 14.63
C ILE A 116 -6.58 1.08 14.65
N LYS A 117 -6.75 1.67 15.82
CA LYS A 117 -6.85 3.12 15.97
C LYS A 117 -5.61 3.85 15.45
N ARG A 118 -4.41 3.34 15.74
CA ARG A 118 -3.14 3.91 15.29
C ARG A 118 -2.97 3.81 13.79
N ASN A 119 -3.18 2.61 13.23
CA ASN A 119 -2.85 2.32 11.85
C ASN A 119 -3.92 2.81 10.87
N THR A 120 -5.19 2.76 11.26
CA THR A 120 -6.30 3.20 10.40
C THR A 120 -6.73 4.64 10.62
N GLY A 121 -6.42 5.25 11.77
CA GLY A 121 -6.94 6.58 12.14
C GLY A 121 -8.45 6.61 12.41
N SER A 122 -9.13 5.47 12.41
CA SER A 122 -10.55 5.36 12.75
C SER A 122 -10.75 5.25 14.27
N TYR A 123 -11.79 5.89 14.78
CA TYR A 123 -12.18 5.87 16.19
C TYR A 123 -13.47 5.08 16.43
N ARG A 124 -13.91 4.31 15.41
CA ARG A 124 -15.12 3.48 15.52
C ARG A 124 -14.92 2.33 16.49
N SER A 125 -16.01 1.86 17.07
CA SER A 125 -15.98 0.61 17.82
C SER A 125 -15.72 -0.57 16.88
N ILE A 126 -15.13 -1.65 17.40
CA ILE A 126 -14.88 -2.86 16.60
C ILE A 126 -16.18 -3.42 15.98
N GLN A 127 -17.31 -3.27 16.68
CA GLN A 127 -18.60 -3.69 16.16
C GLN A 127 -19.02 -2.85 14.94
N ASN A 128 -18.89 -1.52 14.99
CA ASN A 128 -19.18 -0.66 13.85
C ASN A 128 -18.24 -0.94 12.67
N ILE A 129 -16.96 -1.24 12.93
CA ILE A 129 -16.00 -1.61 11.87
C ILE A 129 -16.48 -2.89 11.18
N LYS A 130 -16.83 -3.93 11.95
CA LYS A 130 -17.36 -5.18 11.39
C LYS A 130 -18.65 -4.94 10.58
N GLU A 131 -19.55 -4.13 11.07
CA GLU A 131 -20.80 -3.78 10.37
C GLU A 131 -20.53 -3.07 9.03
N MET A 132 -19.60 -2.12 9.00
CA MET A 132 -19.21 -1.42 7.76
C MET A 132 -18.59 -2.39 6.74
N LEU A 133 -17.62 -3.20 7.17
CA LEU A 133 -16.96 -4.19 6.33
C LEU A 133 -17.95 -5.22 5.77
N PHE A 134 -18.83 -5.72 6.63
CA PHE A 134 -19.81 -6.73 6.23
C PHE A 134 -20.85 -6.15 5.26
N ALA A 135 -21.33 -4.92 5.50
CA ALA A 135 -22.28 -4.27 4.61
C ALA A 135 -21.68 -4.03 3.21
N ASP A 136 -20.42 -3.62 3.12
CA ASP A 136 -19.75 -3.42 1.84
C ASP A 136 -19.43 -4.75 1.14
N PHE A 137 -19.02 -5.77 1.89
CA PHE A 137 -18.86 -7.14 1.39
C PHE A 137 -20.18 -7.67 0.78
N GLU A 138 -21.28 -7.56 1.53
CA GLU A 138 -22.61 -8.01 1.08
C GLU A 138 -23.06 -7.28 -0.19
N ALA A 139 -22.89 -5.95 -0.23
CA ALA A 139 -23.21 -5.16 -1.40
C ALA A 139 -22.41 -5.58 -2.64
N SER A 140 -21.09 -5.77 -2.50
CA SER A 140 -20.22 -6.23 -3.58
C SER A 140 -20.58 -7.65 -4.05
N TYR A 141 -20.87 -8.55 -3.12
CA TYR A 141 -21.30 -9.91 -3.42
C TYR A 141 -22.62 -9.95 -4.20
N LEU A 142 -23.62 -9.15 -3.77
CA LEU A 142 -24.92 -9.07 -4.47
C LEU A 142 -24.77 -8.47 -5.86
N ASN A 143 -23.90 -7.47 -6.04
CA ASN A 143 -23.57 -6.91 -7.35
C ASN A 143 -22.95 -7.96 -8.27
N LEU A 144 -21.97 -8.74 -7.78
CA LEU A 144 -21.36 -9.83 -8.55
C LEU A 144 -22.37 -10.89 -8.98
N ILE A 145 -23.26 -11.34 -8.07
CA ILE A 145 -24.32 -12.27 -8.43
C ILE A 145 -25.21 -11.69 -9.53
N SER A 146 -25.55 -10.42 -9.45
CA SER A 146 -26.38 -9.75 -10.47
C SER A 146 -25.68 -9.68 -11.83
N LEU A 147 -24.39 -9.31 -11.83
CA LEU A 147 -23.56 -9.25 -13.04
C LEU A 147 -23.42 -10.63 -13.69
N VAL A 148 -23.00 -11.65 -12.94
CA VAL A 148 -22.84 -13.01 -13.45
C VAL A 148 -24.18 -13.62 -13.93
N SER A 149 -25.27 -13.34 -13.23
CA SER A 149 -26.60 -13.82 -13.65
C SER A 149 -27.05 -13.18 -14.97
N THR A 150 -26.64 -11.93 -15.21
CA THR A 150 -26.99 -11.19 -16.43
C THR A 150 -26.04 -11.52 -17.60
N TYR A 151 -24.77 -11.76 -17.27
CA TYR A 151 -23.68 -12.00 -18.21
C TYR A 151 -22.91 -13.27 -17.83
N PRO A 152 -23.47 -14.47 -18.13
CA PRO A 152 -22.86 -15.75 -17.72
C PRO A 152 -21.43 -15.98 -18.24
N GLN A 153 -21.05 -15.34 -19.34
CA GLN A 153 -19.69 -15.41 -19.90
C GLN A 153 -18.61 -14.90 -18.93
N LEU A 154 -18.95 -14.09 -17.94
CA LEU A 154 -18.01 -13.64 -16.91
C LEU A 154 -17.45 -14.77 -16.04
N THR A 155 -18.09 -15.95 -16.04
CA THR A 155 -17.57 -17.15 -15.36
C THR A 155 -16.54 -17.91 -16.19
N GLU A 156 -16.34 -17.53 -17.46
CA GLU A 156 -15.32 -18.10 -18.32
C GLU A 156 -13.98 -17.42 -18.02
N THR A 157 -12.99 -18.18 -17.60
CA THR A 157 -11.67 -17.68 -17.16
C THR A 157 -10.97 -16.85 -18.25
N ASP A 158 -11.23 -17.14 -19.51
CA ASP A 158 -10.60 -16.46 -20.64
C ASP A 158 -11.10 -15.01 -20.84
N CYS A 159 -12.33 -14.70 -20.38
CA CYS A 159 -12.95 -13.39 -20.60
C CYS A 159 -12.16 -12.25 -19.94
N LEU A 160 -11.66 -12.44 -18.73
CA LEU A 160 -10.86 -11.42 -18.00
C LEU A 160 -9.46 -11.29 -18.60
N TYR A 161 -8.81 -12.42 -18.93
CA TYR A 161 -7.51 -12.42 -19.59
C TYR A 161 -7.55 -11.79 -20.99
N GLU A 162 -8.60 -12.07 -21.76
CA GLU A 162 -8.80 -11.44 -23.08
C GLU A 162 -8.98 -9.92 -22.96
N PHE A 163 -9.55 -9.43 -21.85
CA PHE A 163 -9.72 -8.00 -21.62
C PHE A 163 -8.39 -7.27 -21.42
N ASP A 164 -7.47 -7.83 -20.66
CA ASP A 164 -6.13 -7.24 -20.47
C ASP A 164 -5.36 -7.13 -21.80
N ASN A 165 -5.51 -8.11 -22.69
CA ASN A 165 -4.90 -8.07 -24.03
C ASN A 165 -5.45 -6.97 -24.95
N VAL A 166 -6.66 -6.48 -24.70
CA VAL A 166 -7.31 -5.43 -25.51
C VAL A 166 -7.38 -4.08 -24.76
N PHE A 167 -6.79 -4.00 -23.58
CA PHE A 167 -6.73 -2.75 -22.83
C PHE A 167 -5.94 -1.70 -23.63
N PRO A 168 -6.44 -0.46 -23.76
CA PRO A 168 -5.90 0.49 -24.76
C PRO A 168 -4.47 0.99 -24.48
N LEU A 169 -4.01 0.91 -23.24
CA LEU A 169 -2.70 1.42 -22.78
C LEU A 169 -1.91 0.32 -22.08
N THR A 170 -0.62 0.22 -22.42
CA THR A 170 0.32 -0.75 -21.85
C THR A 170 1.60 -0.12 -21.31
N ASP A 171 1.85 1.15 -21.67
CA ASP A 171 3.01 1.91 -21.22
C ASP A 171 2.68 2.72 -19.98
N ALA A 172 3.54 2.68 -18.98
CA ALA A 172 3.28 3.31 -17.69
C ALA A 172 3.21 4.84 -17.76
N GLU A 173 4.08 5.46 -18.57
CA GLU A 173 4.07 6.91 -18.76
C GLU A 173 2.79 7.36 -19.48
N ASP A 174 2.35 6.65 -20.50
CA ASP A 174 1.10 6.94 -21.23
C ASP A 174 -0.12 6.78 -20.29
N ILE A 175 -0.13 5.77 -19.42
CA ILE A 175 -1.16 5.57 -18.39
C ILE A 175 -1.19 6.75 -17.42
N LEU A 176 -0.04 7.16 -16.89
CA LEU A 176 0.04 8.30 -15.97
C LEU A 176 -0.46 9.60 -16.60
N GLU A 177 -0.13 9.88 -17.85
CA GLU A 177 -0.63 11.07 -18.57
C GLU A 177 -2.16 10.99 -18.82
N GLN A 178 -2.67 9.82 -19.13
CA GLN A 178 -4.12 9.61 -19.28
C GLN A 178 -4.86 9.81 -17.97
N LEU A 179 -4.34 9.27 -16.85
CA LEU A 179 -4.89 9.45 -15.51
C LEU A 179 -4.89 10.94 -15.09
N LYS A 180 -3.80 11.68 -15.34
CA LYS A 180 -3.75 13.14 -15.14
C LYS A 180 -4.86 13.86 -15.90
N SER A 181 -5.10 13.45 -17.15
CA SER A 181 -6.15 14.05 -17.97
C SER A 181 -7.54 13.76 -17.42
N SER A 182 -7.78 12.54 -16.95
CA SER A 182 -9.09 12.10 -16.44
C SER A 182 -9.47 12.76 -15.11
N MET A 183 -8.49 13.09 -14.26
CA MET A 183 -8.76 13.65 -12.95
C MET A 183 -9.08 15.16 -12.95
N ILE A 184 -8.76 15.91 -14.02
CA ILE A 184 -8.79 17.39 -14.06
C ILE A 184 -10.12 17.98 -13.58
N ALA A 185 -11.25 17.37 -13.93
CA ALA A 185 -12.56 17.89 -13.58
C ALA A 185 -12.91 17.77 -12.08
N ASN A 186 -12.31 16.78 -11.41
CA ASN A 186 -12.73 16.36 -10.08
C ASN A 186 -11.68 16.58 -9.00
N PHE A 187 -10.44 16.95 -9.37
CA PHE A 187 -9.34 17.17 -8.44
C PHE A 187 -8.74 18.56 -8.57
N PRO A 188 -8.28 19.19 -7.47
CA PRO A 188 -7.66 20.51 -7.54
C PRO A 188 -6.32 20.45 -8.28
N PRO A 189 -5.97 21.53 -9.05
CA PRO A 189 -4.72 21.56 -9.78
C PRO A 189 -3.51 21.64 -8.84
N LEU A 190 -2.40 21.02 -9.23
CA LEU A 190 -1.11 21.25 -8.61
C LEU A 190 -0.58 22.66 -8.96
N LEU A 191 0.12 23.30 -8.03
CA LEU A 191 0.75 24.60 -8.26
C LEU A 191 1.92 24.53 -9.24
N ALA A 192 2.65 23.42 -9.24
CA ALA A 192 3.69 23.08 -10.19
C ALA A 192 3.55 21.62 -10.61
N SER A 193 3.92 21.32 -11.85
CA SER A 193 3.94 19.93 -12.31
C SER A 193 5.20 19.24 -11.78
N PRO A 194 5.10 18.13 -11.06
CA PRO A 194 6.25 17.36 -10.63
C PRO A 194 6.90 16.67 -11.84
N ASN A 195 8.19 16.44 -11.75
CA ASN A 195 8.88 15.47 -12.61
C ASN A 195 8.50 14.08 -12.13
N VAL A 196 8.18 13.19 -13.04
CA VAL A 196 7.80 11.79 -12.69
C VAL A 196 8.64 10.86 -13.52
N GLU A 197 9.33 9.95 -12.87
CA GLU A 197 10.13 8.90 -13.49
C GLU A 197 9.57 7.54 -13.07
N VAL A 198 9.42 6.62 -14.02
CA VAL A 198 9.07 5.23 -13.73
C VAL A 198 10.34 4.39 -13.81
N LYS A 199 10.67 3.70 -12.73
CA LYS A 199 11.86 2.84 -12.62
C LYS A 199 11.47 1.40 -12.34
N LYS A 200 12.35 0.48 -12.74
CA LYS A 200 12.24 -0.92 -12.36
C LYS A 200 12.86 -1.15 -10.99
N VAL A 201 12.24 -2.06 -10.23
CA VAL A 201 12.83 -2.56 -8.99
C VAL A 201 14.13 -3.31 -9.33
N SER A 202 15.17 -3.08 -8.52
CA SER A 202 16.46 -3.79 -8.65
C SER A 202 16.26 -5.30 -8.48
N GLU A 203 17.00 -6.11 -9.26
CA GLU A 203 16.92 -7.58 -9.26
C GLU A 203 16.98 -8.19 -7.86
N SER A 204 17.88 -7.68 -7.01
CA SER A 204 18.07 -8.16 -5.64
C SER A 204 16.92 -7.83 -4.66
N LEU A 205 15.97 -7.00 -5.06
CA LEU A 205 14.83 -6.58 -4.23
C LEU A 205 13.48 -7.08 -4.74
N LYS A 206 13.43 -7.73 -5.89
CA LYS A 206 12.18 -8.13 -6.54
C LYS A 206 11.30 -9.01 -5.66
N ASP A 207 11.90 -9.97 -4.96
CA ASP A 207 11.18 -10.91 -4.09
C ASP A 207 10.64 -10.26 -2.79
N TYR A 208 11.10 -9.05 -2.47
CA TYR A 208 10.77 -8.35 -1.23
C TYR A 208 9.94 -7.08 -1.44
N CYS A 209 9.78 -6.63 -2.68
CA CYS A 209 9.04 -5.42 -3.00
C CYS A 209 7.63 -5.73 -3.51
N ALA A 210 6.70 -4.81 -3.21
CA ALA A 210 5.38 -4.81 -3.81
C ALA A 210 5.46 -4.76 -5.36
N PRO A 211 4.39 -5.14 -6.08
CA PRO A 211 4.33 -5.05 -7.54
C PRO A 211 4.59 -3.65 -8.10
N ALA A 212 4.16 -2.63 -7.38
CA ALA A 212 4.51 -1.23 -7.63
C ALA A 212 4.53 -0.45 -6.32
N PHE A 213 5.27 0.67 -6.29
CA PHE A 213 5.23 1.61 -5.17
C PHE A 213 5.77 2.99 -5.56
N TYR A 214 5.15 4.02 -5.01
CA TYR A 214 5.67 5.38 -5.04
C TYR A 214 6.70 5.58 -3.93
N LEU A 215 7.89 6.00 -4.29
CA LEU A 215 8.91 6.35 -3.31
C LEU A 215 8.67 7.78 -2.80
N THR A 216 8.21 7.88 -1.54
CA THR A 216 7.95 9.18 -0.91
C THR A 216 9.18 10.07 -0.95
N VAL A 217 9.01 11.25 -1.52
CA VAL A 217 10.08 12.25 -1.70
C VAL A 217 10.53 12.85 -0.37
N PRO A 218 11.76 13.41 -0.32
CA PRO A 218 12.22 14.22 0.81
C PRO A 218 11.30 15.41 1.10
N MET A 219 11.22 15.83 2.35
CA MET A 219 10.35 16.95 2.77
C MET A 219 10.80 18.32 2.23
N ASP A 220 11.99 18.42 1.74
CA ASP A 220 12.64 19.65 1.21
C ASP A 220 12.82 19.63 -0.30
N ASP A 221 12.51 18.52 -0.95
CA ASP A 221 12.56 18.37 -2.40
C ASP A 221 11.45 17.41 -2.86
N TYR A 222 10.37 17.96 -3.41
CA TYR A 222 9.21 17.22 -3.92
C TYR A 222 8.99 17.45 -5.43
N GLU A 223 10.02 17.93 -6.12
CA GLU A 223 9.96 18.16 -7.58
C GLU A 223 10.18 16.85 -8.33
N ASP A 224 11.15 16.03 -7.89
CA ASP A 224 11.54 14.78 -8.54
C ASP A 224 10.90 13.57 -7.85
N ASN A 225 10.00 12.90 -8.55
CA ASN A 225 9.20 11.81 -8.03
C ASN A 225 9.46 10.50 -8.79
N VAL A 226 9.52 9.38 -8.08
CA VAL A 226 9.79 8.08 -8.69
C VAL A 226 8.71 7.07 -8.29
N ILE A 227 8.18 6.39 -9.29
CA ILE A 227 7.34 5.20 -9.11
C ILE A 227 8.17 3.99 -9.55
N TYR A 228 8.24 2.98 -8.70
CA TYR A 228 8.91 1.72 -9.01
C TYR A 228 7.90 0.66 -9.45
N LEU A 229 8.22 -0.04 -10.52
CA LEU A 229 7.50 -1.23 -10.99
C LEU A 229 8.37 -2.47 -10.78
N ASN A 230 7.79 -3.50 -10.19
CA ASN A 230 8.45 -4.78 -9.96
C ASN A 230 8.06 -5.75 -11.08
N ASP A 231 8.97 -6.00 -12.01
CA ASP A 231 8.74 -6.87 -13.15
C ASP A 231 8.77 -8.38 -12.83
N ALA A 232 9.06 -8.77 -11.58
CA ALA A 232 8.81 -10.14 -11.11
C ALA A 232 7.30 -10.44 -10.98
N ASN A 233 6.49 -9.40 -10.77
CA ASN A 233 5.04 -9.46 -10.72
C ASN A 233 4.52 -8.54 -11.83
N SER A 234 4.55 -9.01 -13.09
CA SER A 234 4.16 -8.18 -14.22
C SER A 234 2.68 -7.79 -14.12
N LEU A 235 2.45 -6.51 -13.79
CA LEU A 235 1.13 -5.89 -13.86
C LEU A 235 0.84 -5.55 -15.31
N GLU A 236 -0.33 -5.90 -15.81
CA GLU A 236 -0.76 -5.64 -17.18
C GLU A 236 -2.19 -5.09 -17.22
N GLY A 237 -2.57 -4.50 -18.34
CA GLY A 237 -3.94 -4.09 -18.62
C GLY A 237 -4.57 -3.21 -17.54
N LEU A 238 -5.74 -3.61 -17.07
CA LEU A 238 -6.49 -2.87 -16.06
C LEU A 238 -5.79 -2.83 -14.71
N GLU A 239 -5.11 -3.91 -14.31
CA GLU A 239 -4.40 -3.98 -13.03
C GLU A 239 -3.25 -2.96 -12.98
N LEU A 240 -2.44 -2.87 -14.05
CA LEU A 240 -1.41 -1.83 -14.15
C LEU A 240 -2.01 -0.42 -14.10
N TYR A 241 -3.13 -0.22 -14.80
CA TYR A 241 -3.82 1.08 -14.84
C TYR A 241 -4.31 1.52 -13.46
N THR A 242 -4.98 0.63 -12.71
CA THR A 242 -5.52 0.94 -11.38
C THR A 242 -4.40 1.08 -10.34
N THR A 243 -3.34 0.28 -10.44
CA THR A 243 -2.15 0.40 -9.60
C THR A 243 -1.42 1.73 -9.84
N LEU A 244 -1.27 2.17 -11.08
CA LEU A 244 -0.68 3.49 -11.37
C LEU A 244 -1.59 4.65 -10.96
N ALA A 245 -2.90 4.45 -10.87
CA ALA A 245 -3.79 5.42 -10.24
C ALA A 245 -3.55 5.50 -8.73
N HIS A 246 -3.29 4.37 -8.05
CA HIS A 246 -2.95 4.28 -6.63
C HIS A 246 -1.60 4.96 -6.33
N GLU A 247 -0.56 4.62 -7.08
CA GLU A 247 0.80 5.11 -6.83
C GLU A 247 1.05 6.53 -7.36
N GLY A 248 0.44 6.85 -8.50
CA GLY A 248 0.70 8.09 -9.26
C GLY A 248 -0.41 9.11 -9.15
N PHE A 249 -1.29 9.16 -10.19
CA PHE A 249 -2.35 10.14 -10.35
C PHE A 249 -3.74 9.49 -10.40
N PRO A 250 -4.65 9.90 -9.50
CA PRO A 250 -4.52 10.92 -8.45
C PRO A 250 -4.07 10.39 -7.07
N GLY A 251 -3.27 9.30 -7.01
CA GLY A 251 -2.90 8.57 -5.80
C GLY A 251 -1.78 9.19 -4.96
N HIS A 252 -0.88 8.36 -4.46
CA HIS A 252 0.17 8.73 -3.50
C HIS A 252 1.04 9.88 -3.94
N LEU A 253 1.55 9.86 -5.17
CA LEU A 253 2.38 10.93 -5.71
C LEU A 253 1.62 12.26 -5.70
N TYR A 254 0.43 12.28 -6.29
CA TYR A 254 -0.38 13.48 -6.37
C TYR A 254 -0.78 14.00 -4.98
N GLN A 255 -1.21 13.11 -4.06
CA GLN A 255 -1.55 13.44 -2.68
C GLN A 255 -0.37 14.13 -1.97
N THR A 256 0.82 13.55 -2.09
CA THR A 256 2.05 14.04 -1.47
C THR A 256 2.43 15.41 -2.02
N VAL A 257 2.55 15.53 -3.34
CA VAL A 257 2.93 16.80 -4.01
C VAL A 257 1.89 17.90 -3.75
N TYR A 258 0.58 17.57 -3.80
CA TYR A 258 -0.47 18.54 -3.49
C TYR A 258 -0.35 19.07 -2.07
N PHE A 259 -0.18 18.19 -1.08
CA PHE A 259 -0.08 18.57 0.32
C PHE A 259 1.16 19.43 0.60
N HIS A 260 2.31 19.10 -0.01
CA HIS A 260 3.53 19.90 0.08
C HIS A 260 3.36 21.27 -0.56
N ASN A 261 2.80 21.33 -1.75
CA ASN A 261 2.60 22.60 -2.49
C ASN A 261 1.66 23.58 -1.77
N GLN A 262 0.60 23.07 -1.11
CA GLN A 262 -0.33 23.91 -0.34
C GLN A 262 0.29 24.52 0.92
N ASN A 263 1.30 23.86 1.46
CA ASN A 263 1.99 24.30 2.66
C ASN A 263 3.24 25.17 2.36
N ASP A 264 3.38 25.67 1.13
CA ASP A 264 4.50 26.52 0.69
C ASP A 264 4.53 27.82 1.54
N THR A 265 5.45 28.06 2.09
CA THR A 265 6.51 28.30 2.93
C THR A 265 7.09 29.68 3.02
N SER A 266 6.35 30.67 2.70
CA SER A 266 6.68 32.01 3.18
C SER A 266 6.50 32.11 4.73
N VAL A 267 5.76 31.20 5.33
CA VAL A 267 5.66 30.98 6.78
C VAL A 267 5.84 29.48 7.02
N ARG A 268 6.94 29.06 7.63
CA ARG A 268 7.19 27.67 8.01
C ARG A 268 6.00 27.09 8.74
N ASN A 269 5.19 26.29 8.04
CA ASN A 269 4.08 25.59 8.66
C ASN A 269 4.60 24.35 9.38
N TYR A 270 5.01 24.52 10.64
CA TYR A 270 5.50 23.42 11.48
C TYR A 270 4.48 22.29 11.62
N ASN A 271 3.20 22.57 11.47
CA ASN A 271 2.16 21.54 11.53
C ASN A 271 2.22 20.61 10.34
N ALA A 272 2.52 21.12 9.14
CA ALA A 272 2.73 20.29 7.95
C ALA A 272 3.97 19.40 8.09
N LEU A 273 5.09 19.96 8.59
CA LEU A 273 6.29 19.17 8.87
C LEU A 273 6.03 18.07 9.89
N LEU A 274 5.28 18.36 10.97
CA LEU A 274 4.91 17.34 11.95
C LEU A 274 4.05 16.24 11.34
N ARG A 275 3.11 16.57 10.47
CA ARG A 275 2.26 15.57 9.79
C ARG A 275 3.07 14.62 8.92
N ASN A 276 4.12 15.09 8.27
CA ASN A 276 5.04 14.26 7.49
C ASN A 276 5.88 13.30 8.36
N THR A 277 6.09 13.64 9.63
CA THR A 277 6.82 12.78 10.58
C THR A 277 5.91 11.85 11.39
N LEU A 278 4.60 12.05 11.34
CA LEU A 278 3.60 11.23 12.00
C LEU A 278 3.00 10.22 11.03
N TYR A 279 2.59 9.08 11.56
CA TYR A 279 2.01 8.02 10.76
C TYR A 279 0.48 8.15 10.71
N PHE A 280 -0.07 8.32 9.52
CA PHE A 280 -1.50 8.39 9.24
C PHE A 280 -1.89 7.39 8.12
N GLY A 281 -1.50 6.11 8.30
CA GLY A 281 -1.64 5.08 7.29
C GLY A 281 -3.04 4.95 6.71
N GLY A 282 -4.08 4.98 7.54
CA GLY A 282 -5.45 4.88 7.04
C GLY A 282 -5.89 6.07 6.17
N TYR A 283 -5.38 7.28 6.43
CA TYR A 283 -5.60 8.41 5.52
C TYR A 283 -4.84 8.21 4.21
N THR A 284 -3.56 7.87 4.28
CA THR A 284 -2.69 7.78 3.10
C THR A 284 -3.11 6.63 2.18
N GLU A 285 -3.20 5.42 2.74
CA GLU A 285 -3.55 4.21 1.99
C GLU A 285 -5.03 4.17 1.62
N GLY A 286 -5.90 4.61 2.55
CA GLY A 286 -7.34 4.70 2.29
C GLY A 286 -7.66 5.67 1.16
N TYR A 287 -6.92 6.79 1.06
CA TYR A 287 -7.05 7.71 -0.07
C TYR A 287 -6.57 7.06 -1.39
N ALA A 288 -5.43 6.40 -1.38
CA ALA A 288 -4.91 5.73 -2.57
C ALA A 288 -5.87 4.63 -3.06
N LEU A 289 -6.44 3.83 -2.15
CA LEU A 289 -7.50 2.88 -2.51
C LEU A 289 -8.79 3.54 -3.01
N TYR A 290 -9.16 4.68 -2.43
CA TYR A 290 -10.31 5.44 -2.88
C TYR A 290 -10.16 5.90 -4.33
N VAL A 291 -9.00 6.44 -4.70
CA VAL A 291 -8.76 6.89 -6.08
C VAL A 291 -8.50 5.72 -7.03
N GLU A 292 -7.92 4.63 -6.58
CA GLU A 292 -7.87 3.36 -7.31
C GLU A 292 -9.27 2.88 -7.65
N SER A 293 -10.20 2.89 -6.70
CA SER A 293 -11.62 2.59 -6.95
C SER A 293 -12.28 3.53 -7.96
N LEU A 294 -11.91 4.82 -7.98
CA LEU A 294 -12.40 5.78 -8.98
C LEU A 294 -11.80 5.52 -10.37
N SER A 295 -10.59 5.01 -10.46
CA SER A 295 -9.91 4.77 -11.73
C SER A 295 -10.58 3.73 -12.59
N TYR A 296 -11.39 2.83 -12.02
CA TYR A 296 -12.24 1.93 -12.80
C TYR A 296 -13.22 2.69 -13.70
N ASP A 297 -13.78 3.81 -13.23
CA ASP A 297 -14.67 4.65 -14.05
C ASP A 297 -13.89 5.36 -15.18
N TYR A 298 -12.63 5.74 -14.95
CA TYR A 298 -11.74 6.27 -15.98
C TYR A 298 -11.38 5.20 -17.01
N ALA A 299 -11.08 3.98 -16.56
CA ALA A 299 -10.81 2.83 -17.43
C ALA A 299 -12.00 2.49 -18.32
N ILE A 300 -13.24 2.51 -17.78
CA ILE A 300 -14.46 2.31 -18.57
C ILE A 300 -14.58 3.36 -19.67
N SER A 301 -14.31 4.62 -19.37
CA SER A 301 -14.37 5.71 -20.35
C SER A 301 -13.30 5.54 -21.44
N LEU A 302 -12.06 5.28 -21.03
CA LEU A 302 -10.94 5.02 -21.94
C LEU A 302 -11.21 3.85 -22.90
N CYS A 303 -11.64 2.73 -22.37
CA CYS A 303 -11.98 1.53 -23.15
C CYS A 303 -13.16 1.78 -24.09
N SER A 304 -14.17 2.52 -23.65
CA SER A 304 -15.33 2.86 -24.48
C SER A 304 -14.94 3.76 -25.65
N ASP A 305 -14.07 4.74 -25.43
CA ASP A 305 -13.54 5.63 -26.47
C ASP A 305 -12.67 4.87 -27.50
N ALA A 306 -11.97 3.83 -27.04
CA ALA A 306 -11.18 2.92 -27.89
C ALA A 306 -12.04 1.86 -28.60
N GLY A 307 -13.34 1.79 -28.31
CA GLY A 307 -14.26 0.81 -28.93
C GLY A 307 -14.15 -0.61 -28.34
N VAL A 308 -13.58 -0.76 -27.14
CA VAL A 308 -13.52 -2.05 -26.44
C VAL A 308 -14.92 -2.40 -25.91
N THR A 309 -15.41 -3.56 -26.31
CA THR A 309 -16.72 -4.07 -25.89
C THR A 309 -16.68 -4.59 -24.46
N ASP A 310 -17.84 -4.55 -23.79
CA ASP A 310 -18.06 -5.08 -22.44
C ASP A 310 -17.17 -4.49 -21.32
N ALA A 311 -16.38 -3.44 -21.62
CA ALA A 311 -15.47 -2.81 -20.67
C ALA A 311 -16.14 -2.44 -19.33
N ARG A 312 -17.35 -1.85 -19.38
CA ARG A 312 -18.11 -1.52 -18.15
C ARG A 312 -18.38 -2.76 -17.30
N ILE A 313 -18.86 -3.82 -17.91
CA ILE A 313 -19.27 -5.05 -17.19
C ILE A 313 -18.07 -5.71 -16.56
N ILE A 314 -16.95 -5.79 -17.30
CA ILE A 314 -15.70 -6.40 -16.82
C ILE A 314 -15.10 -5.55 -15.68
N CYS A 315 -14.97 -4.25 -15.87
CA CYS A 315 -14.45 -3.36 -14.83
C CYS A 315 -15.32 -3.37 -13.55
N GLU A 316 -16.65 -3.38 -13.68
CA GLU A 316 -17.56 -3.48 -12.53
C GLU A 316 -17.42 -4.84 -11.84
N THR A 317 -17.22 -5.93 -12.58
CA THR A 317 -16.98 -7.26 -12.00
C THR A 317 -15.69 -7.28 -11.20
N LEU A 318 -14.57 -6.89 -11.81
CA LEU A 318 -13.25 -6.88 -11.15
C LEU A 318 -13.22 -5.95 -9.92
N LYS A 319 -13.86 -4.78 -10.02
CA LYS A 319 -14.00 -3.86 -8.89
C LYS A 319 -14.76 -4.47 -7.71
N ASN A 320 -15.85 -5.19 -7.96
CA ASN A 320 -16.62 -5.84 -6.89
C ASN A 320 -15.89 -7.06 -6.33
N GLU A 321 -15.17 -7.84 -7.15
CA GLU A 321 -14.31 -8.95 -6.70
C GLU A 321 -13.20 -8.43 -5.77
N TRP A 322 -12.50 -7.39 -6.17
CA TRP A 322 -11.48 -6.74 -5.37
C TRP A 322 -12.02 -6.24 -4.02
N LYS A 323 -13.16 -5.53 -4.02
CA LYS A 323 -13.82 -5.05 -2.79
C LYS A 323 -14.21 -6.19 -1.87
N MET A 324 -14.79 -7.24 -2.42
CA MET A 324 -15.19 -8.42 -1.66
C MET A 324 -13.99 -9.12 -1.03
N GLN A 325 -12.91 -9.30 -1.78
CA GLN A 325 -11.70 -9.96 -1.31
C GLN A 325 -11.04 -9.19 -0.16
N ILE A 326 -10.83 -7.88 -0.32
CA ILE A 326 -10.16 -7.08 0.72
C ILE A 326 -11.03 -6.90 1.97
N SER A 327 -12.35 -6.78 1.81
CA SER A 327 -13.30 -6.81 2.95
C SER A 327 -13.21 -8.13 3.71
N LEU A 328 -13.13 -9.25 3.01
CA LEU A 328 -12.98 -10.58 3.62
C LEU A 328 -11.68 -10.65 4.43
N TYR A 329 -10.57 -10.18 3.89
CA TYR A 329 -9.29 -10.19 4.60
C TYR A 329 -9.32 -9.30 5.85
N CYS A 330 -9.98 -8.15 5.79
CA CYS A 330 -10.21 -7.30 6.98
C CYS A 330 -11.05 -8.01 8.05
N LEU A 331 -12.10 -8.71 7.65
CA LEU A 331 -12.95 -9.47 8.58
C LEU A 331 -12.20 -10.66 9.19
N LEU A 332 -11.34 -11.32 8.42
CA LEU A 332 -10.48 -12.41 8.90
C LEU A 332 -9.41 -11.89 9.86
N ASP A 333 -8.79 -10.75 9.60
CA ASP A 333 -7.84 -10.09 10.50
C ASP A 333 -8.48 -9.84 11.88
N ILE A 334 -9.69 -9.28 11.91
CA ILE A 334 -10.44 -9.06 13.15
C ILE A 334 -10.80 -10.41 13.81
N ALA A 335 -11.21 -11.40 13.02
CA ALA A 335 -11.57 -12.72 13.54
C ALA A 335 -10.38 -13.41 14.21
N ILE A 336 -9.19 -13.32 13.63
CA ILE A 336 -7.95 -13.90 14.17
C ILE A 336 -7.51 -13.13 15.43
N HIS A 337 -7.32 -11.82 15.32
CA HIS A 337 -6.64 -11.02 16.34
C HIS A 337 -7.55 -10.57 17.49
N TYR A 338 -8.86 -10.51 17.27
CA TYR A 338 -9.82 -10.06 18.28
C TYR A 338 -10.76 -11.18 18.75
N ASP A 339 -11.34 -11.97 17.82
CA ASP A 339 -12.32 -13.00 18.17
C ASP A 339 -11.66 -14.34 18.51
N GLY A 340 -10.43 -14.61 18.07
CA GLY A 340 -9.68 -15.85 18.34
C GLY A 340 -10.02 -16.97 17.36
N ALA A 341 -10.28 -16.63 16.09
CA ALA A 341 -10.53 -17.63 15.07
C ALA A 341 -9.29 -18.50 14.82
N THR A 342 -9.50 -19.81 14.78
CA THR A 342 -8.44 -20.78 14.49
C THR A 342 -8.19 -20.89 12.98
N TYR A 343 -7.03 -21.46 12.60
CA TYR A 343 -6.72 -21.78 11.21
C TYR A 343 -7.86 -22.56 10.51
N GLU A 344 -8.39 -23.60 11.16
CA GLU A 344 -9.45 -24.43 10.59
C GLU A 344 -10.76 -23.65 10.33
N GLN A 345 -11.06 -22.65 11.17
CA GLN A 345 -12.23 -21.79 10.97
C GLN A 345 -11.99 -20.82 9.79
N VAL A 346 -10.79 -20.24 9.68
CA VAL A 346 -10.38 -19.37 8.56
C VAL A 346 -10.39 -20.16 7.26
N LYS A 347 -9.77 -21.33 7.22
CA LYS A 347 -9.76 -22.25 6.07
C LYS A 347 -11.18 -22.61 5.62
N THR A 348 -12.05 -22.96 6.57
CA THR A 348 -13.45 -23.28 6.27
C THR A 348 -14.17 -22.10 5.61
N LEU A 349 -13.86 -20.88 6.02
CA LEU A 349 -14.44 -19.67 5.42
C LEU A 349 -13.86 -19.40 4.03
N LEU A 350 -12.53 -19.42 3.87
CA LEU A 350 -11.86 -19.21 2.59
C LEU A 350 -12.33 -20.22 1.52
N ASN A 351 -12.52 -21.48 1.92
CA ASN A 351 -13.04 -22.52 1.02
C ASN A 351 -14.44 -22.22 0.47
N LYS A 352 -15.29 -21.52 1.25
CA LYS A 352 -16.62 -21.08 0.76
C LYS A 352 -16.54 -20.02 -0.34
N PHE A 353 -15.42 -19.30 -0.39
CA PHE A 353 -15.14 -18.28 -1.42
C PHE A 353 -14.23 -18.81 -2.54
N GLY A 354 -14.06 -20.13 -2.65
CA GLY A 354 -13.35 -20.74 -3.76
C GLY A 354 -11.83 -20.85 -3.58
N ILE A 355 -11.27 -20.43 -2.44
CA ILE A 355 -9.85 -20.62 -2.13
C ILE A 355 -9.70 -22.00 -1.51
N LEU A 356 -9.42 -23.00 -2.36
CA LEU A 356 -9.47 -24.42 -1.99
C LEU A 356 -8.09 -25.03 -1.75
N GLU A 357 -7.04 -24.43 -2.29
CA GLU A 357 -5.68 -24.94 -2.17
C GLU A 357 -5.14 -24.70 -0.76
N GLU A 358 -4.57 -25.76 -0.17
CA GLU A 358 -4.02 -25.75 1.20
C GLU A 358 -2.92 -24.68 1.33
N GLU A 359 -1.98 -24.64 0.38
CA GLU A 359 -0.86 -23.72 0.36
C GLU A 359 -1.33 -22.26 0.34
N SER A 360 -2.29 -21.92 -0.52
CA SER A 360 -2.87 -20.59 -0.61
C SER A 360 -3.59 -20.18 0.69
N THR A 361 -4.34 -21.12 1.27
CA THR A 361 -5.06 -20.88 2.53
C THR A 361 -4.10 -20.64 3.70
N GLU A 362 -3.03 -21.45 3.78
CA GLU A 362 -2.00 -21.32 4.81
C GLU A 362 -1.23 -20.01 4.64
N ALA A 363 -0.86 -19.62 3.41
CA ALA A 363 -0.18 -18.37 3.13
C ALA A 363 -1.02 -17.15 3.54
N ILE A 364 -2.32 -17.13 3.22
CA ILE A 364 -3.24 -16.06 3.63
C ILE A 364 -3.34 -15.98 5.15
N TYR A 365 -3.56 -17.13 5.81
CA TYR A 365 -3.66 -17.15 7.27
C TYR A 365 -2.38 -16.68 7.95
N GLN A 366 -1.21 -17.14 7.48
CA GLN A 366 0.09 -16.78 8.03
C GLN A 366 0.38 -15.28 7.82
N TYR A 367 0.06 -14.74 6.64
CA TYR A 367 0.22 -13.31 6.38
C TYR A 367 -0.65 -12.46 7.31
N LEU A 368 -1.93 -12.79 7.46
CA LEU A 368 -2.82 -12.08 8.38
C LEU A 368 -2.35 -12.19 9.83
N LEU A 369 -1.81 -13.35 10.21
CA LEU A 369 -1.28 -13.59 11.56
C LEU A 369 -0.03 -12.76 11.87
N GLU A 370 0.85 -12.56 10.88
CA GLU A 370 2.10 -11.82 11.02
C GLU A 370 1.89 -10.30 10.97
N GLU A 371 0.92 -9.83 10.17
CA GLU A 371 0.72 -8.42 9.81
C GLU A 371 -0.65 -7.88 10.26
N PRO A 372 -0.92 -7.84 11.58
CA PRO A 372 -2.23 -7.40 12.09
C PRO A 372 -2.55 -5.96 11.67
N THR A 373 -3.79 -5.76 11.21
CA THR A 373 -4.35 -4.48 10.74
C THR A 373 -3.84 -3.98 9.38
N THR A 374 -3.04 -4.75 8.65
CA THR A 374 -2.51 -4.30 7.37
C THR A 374 -3.62 -4.00 6.37
N TYR A 375 -4.50 -4.96 6.09
CA TYR A 375 -5.63 -4.71 5.19
C TYR A 375 -6.63 -3.69 5.73
N LEU A 376 -6.82 -3.65 7.06
CA LEU A 376 -7.67 -2.63 7.70
C LEU A 376 -7.14 -1.22 7.48
N LYS A 377 -5.83 -1.01 7.49
CA LYS A 377 -5.22 0.28 7.20
C LYS A 377 -5.69 0.81 5.84
N TYR A 378 -5.66 -0.02 4.83
CA TYR A 378 -6.10 0.29 3.47
C TYR A 378 -7.63 0.44 3.40
N TYR A 379 -8.35 -0.62 3.72
CA TYR A 379 -9.76 -0.71 3.38
C TYR A 379 -10.70 -0.01 4.33
N LEU A 380 -10.43 -0.04 5.65
CA LEU A 380 -11.21 0.80 6.57
C LEU A 380 -10.94 2.29 6.30
N GLY A 381 -9.70 2.65 5.92
CA GLY A 381 -9.37 4.01 5.45
C GLY A 381 -10.22 4.42 4.25
N TYR A 382 -10.33 3.55 3.24
CA TYR A 382 -11.20 3.73 2.08
C TYR A 382 -12.66 3.94 2.48
N LEU A 383 -13.20 3.06 3.33
CA LEU A 383 -14.60 3.16 3.80
C LEU A 383 -14.87 4.42 4.61
N GLU A 384 -13.91 4.91 5.39
CA GLU A 384 -14.00 6.18 6.10
C GLU A 384 -14.05 7.38 5.14
N ILE A 385 -13.27 7.35 4.05
CA ILE A 385 -13.30 8.40 3.02
C ILE A 385 -14.65 8.37 2.28
N GLU A 386 -15.15 7.20 1.91
CA GLU A 386 -16.48 7.06 1.31
C GLU A 386 -17.59 7.59 2.25
N ASN A 387 -17.48 7.30 3.55
CA ASN A 387 -18.40 7.84 4.54
C ASN A 387 -18.31 9.37 4.64
N LEU A 388 -17.11 9.95 4.67
CA LEU A 388 -16.92 11.40 4.64
C LEU A 388 -17.51 12.04 3.38
N LYS A 389 -17.37 11.38 2.22
CA LYS A 389 -17.99 11.81 0.97
C LYS A 389 -19.51 11.82 1.06
N GLN A 390 -20.13 10.84 1.69
CA GLN A 390 -21.59 10.85 1.89
C GLN A 390 -22.03 11.94 2.88
N ILE A 391 -21.28 12.15 3.96
CA ILE A 391 -21.53 13.23 4.92
C ILE A 391 -21.44 14.60 4.20
N SER A 392 -20.38 14.82 3.41
CA SER A 392 -20.19 16.08 2.68
C SER A 392 -21.33 16.39 1.70
N LYS A 393 -21.88 15.38 1.03
CA LYS A 393 -23.07 15.53 0.18
C LYS A 393 -24.27 16.03 0.97
N GLY A 394 -24.43 15.54 2.22
CA GLY A 394 -25.53 16.00 3.09
C GLY A 394 -25.31 17.40 3.63
N VAL A 395 -24.09 17.73 4.05
CA VAL A 395 -23.72 19.02 4.66
C VAL A 395 -23.71 20.14 3.61
N TRP A 396 -23.02 19.92 2.48
CA TRP A 396 -22.88 20.96 1.45
C TRP A 396 -24.06 21.03 0.46
N ALA A 397 -24.91 20.03 0.43
CA ALA A 397 -26.12 19.99 -0.38
C ALA A 397 -25.90 20.45 -1.85
N GLU A 398 -26.44 21.61 -2.24
CA GLU A 398 -26.32 22.18 -3.60
C GLU A 398 -24.88 22.66 -3.92
N ASP A 399 -24.06 22.96 -2.92
CA ASP A 399 -22.66 23.38 -3.08
C ASP A 399 -21.70 22.19 -3.19
N TYR A 400 -22.18 20.95 -3.05
CA TYR A 400 -21.36 19.76 -3.21
C TYR A 400 -20.85 19.61 -4.65
N SER A 401 -19.55 19.31 -4.77
CA SER A 401 -18.95 18.75 -5.98
C SER A 401 -17.81 17.82 -5.59
N ASP A 402 -17.47 16.87 -6.45
CA ASP A 402 -16.29 16.03 -6.22
C ASP A 402 -15.01 16.85 -6.12
N LEU A 403 -14.87 17.92 -6.90
CA LEU A 403 -13.76 18.86 -6.79
C LEU A 403 -13.69 19.52 -5.40
N ALA A 404 -14.82 19.96 -4.85
CA ALA A 404 -14.87 20.55 -3.51
C ALA A 404 -14.48 19.53 -2.44
N PHE A 405 -15.01 18.31 -2.53
CA PHE A 405 -14.68 17.23 -1.59
C PHE A 405 -13.19 16.83 -1.64
N HIS A 406 -12.64 16.61 -2.84
CA HIS A 406 -11.22 16.27 -2.98
C HIS A 406 -10.31 17.42 -2.54
N THR A 407 -10.71 18.67 -2.82
CA THR A 407 -9.98 19.86 -2.33
C THR A 407 -9.97 19.92 -0.80
N PHE A 408 -11.11 19.68 -0.14
CA PHE A 408 -11.21 19.60 1.31
C PHE A 408 -10.30 18.51 1.86
N LEU A 409 -10.41 17.29 1.36
CA LEU A 409 -9.65 16.12 1.83
C LEU A 409 -8.14 16.34 1.73
N LEU A 410 -7.68 16.74 0.55
CA LEU A 410 -6.26 16.95 0.26
C LEU A 410 -5.66 18.16 0.99
N LYS A 411 -6.43 19.26 1.12
CA LYS A 411 -5.98 20.47 1.81
C LYS A 411 -5.88 20.27 3.31
N THR A 412 -6.80 19.54 3.92
CA THR A 412 -6.73 19.15 5.33
C THR A 412 -5.51 18.24 5.55
N GLY A 413 -5.23 17.33 4.62
CA GLY A 413 -4.04 16.49 4.59
C GLY A 413 -4.05 15.39 5.65
N PRO A 414 -2.90 14.69 5.84
CA PRO A 414 -2.82 13.51 6.69
C PRO A 414 -3.24 13.78 8.14
N CYS A 415 -4.31 13.16 8.58
CA CYS A 415 -4.80 13.19 9.95
C CYS A 415 -5.76 12.01 10.22
N ASN A 416 -6.28 11.87 11.42
CA ASN A 416 -7.28 10.87 11.73
C ASN A 416 -8.67 11.29 11.19
N PHE A 417 -9.53 10.29 10.95
CA PHE A 417 -10.84 10.51 10.33
C PHE A 417 -11.80 11.32 11.21
N LYS A 418 -11.66 11.24 12.52
CA LYS A 418 -12.48 12.09 13.41
C LYS A 418 -12.18 13.57 13.20
N ARG A 419 -10.91 13.95 12.98
CA ARG A 419 -10.53 15.33 12.70
C ARG A 419 -11.11 15.81 11.37
N LEU A 420 -11.08 14.96 10.33
CA LEU A 420 -11.70 15.26 9.04
C LEU A 420 -13.21 15.48 9.18
N GLU A 421 -13.88 14.61 9.93
CA GLU A 421 -15.33 14.74 10.17
C GLU A 421 -15.65 16.02 10.95
N ASP A 422 -14.90 16.32 12.01
CA ASP A 422 -15.09 17.53 12.80
C ASP A 422 -14.90 18.80 11.94
N GLU A 423 -13.84 18.87 11.11
CA GLU A 423 -13.61 20.00 10.20
C GLU A 423 -14.70 20.13 9.12
N LEU A 424 -15.21 18.99 8.62
CA LEU A 424 -16.29 18.98 7.66
C LEU A 424 -17.60 19.56 8.25
N LEU A 425 -17.88 19.26 9.52
CA LEU A 425 -19.08 19.71 10.23
C LEU A 425 -18.95 21.12 10.82
N GLU A 426 -17.73 21.56 11.19
CA GLU A 426 -17.46 22.88 11.76
C GLU A 426 -17.28 23.99 10.70
N GLY A 427 -17.05 23.59 9.44
CA GLY A 427 -16.88 24.52 8.30
C GLY A 427 -18.17 25.18 7.80
N GLU A 428 -19.27 25.08 8.56
CA GLU A 428 -20.52 25.78 8.32
C GLU A 428 -20.48 27.27 8.69
#